data_f3c7db5affc3d1cdf0500e91da406cf5
#
_entry.id   f3c7db5affc3d1cdf0500e91da406cf5
#
_cell.length_a   1.000
_cell.length_b   1.000
_cell.length_c   1.000
_cell.angle_alpha   90.00
_cell.angle_beta   90.00
_cell.angle_gamma   90.00
#
_symmetry.space_group_name_H-M   'P 1'
#
loop_
_entity.id
_entity.type
_entity.pdbx_description
1 polymer ?
#
loop_
_entity_poly.entity_id
_entity_poly.type
_entity_poly.pdbx_seq_one_letter_code
_entity_poly.pdbx_strand_id
1 'polypeptide(L)'
;MYQETRDWISSNWDEDITLREWWARMNDARLSFPRWPTEWFGRNASQRDQSAILKAFSDADVIGAPTGLGVLMGAPVTMTYGTPQQQQRWMPALATGIEGWCQLFSEPGAGSDLASASCRAERDGDEWVLNGQ
;
A
#
# COMPACT_ATOMS: atom_id res chain seq x y z
N MET A 1 14.28 -16.24 7.92
CA MET A 1 13.53 -14.99 7.65
C MET A 1 14.13 -13.77 8.38
N TYR A 2 14.20 -13.72 9.74
CA TYR A 2 14.78 -12.56 10.46
C TYR A 2 16.24 -12.27 10.04
N GLN A 3 17.14 -13.24 10.14
CA GLN A 3 18.55 -13.05 9.80
C GLN A 3 18.74 -12.74 8.32
N GLU A 4 18.06 -13.44 7.43
CA GLU A 4 18.04 -13.16 5.98
C GLU A 4 17.67 -11.69 5.69
N THR A 5 16.64 -11.17 6.38
CA THR A 5 16.22 -9.77 6.21
C THR A 5 17.27 -8.80 6.76
N ARG A 6 17.88 -9.10 7.90
CA ARG A 6 18.99 -8.30 8.47
C ARG A 6 20.19 -8.21 7.52
N ASP A 7 20.57 -9.34 6.93
CA ASP A 7 21.70 -9.41 5.99
C ASP A 7 21.37 -8.62 4.71
N TRP A 8 20.12 -8.73 4.23
CA TRP A 8 19.65 -7.96 3.09
C TRP A 8 19.67 -6.45 3.38
N ILE A 9 19.17 -6.00 4.54
CA ILE A 9 19.20 -4.59 4.95
C ILE A 9 20.64 -4.08 4.96
N SER A 10 21.55 -4.80 5.59
CA SER A 10 22.97 -4.40 5.69
C SER A 10 23.65 -4.23 4.32
N SER A 11 23.17 -4.95 3.30
CA SER A 11 23.74 -4.92 1.94
C SER A 11 23.04 -3.92 1.02
N ASN A 12 21.87 -3.38 1.39
CA ASN A 12 21.03 -2.56 0.50
C ASN A 12 20.65 -1.20 1.07
N TRP A 13 20.77 -1.00 2.38
CA TRP A 13 20.52 0.28 3.03
C TRP A 13 21.75 1.18 2.95
N ASP A 14 21.51 2.44 2.64
CA ASP A 14 22.47 3.51 2.64
C ASP A 14 21.78 4.76 3.17
N GLU A 15 22.41 5.53 4.06
CA GLU A 15 21.83 6.75 4.65
C GLU A 15 21.53 7.83 3.61
N ASP A 16 22.26 7.81 2.49
CA ASP A 16 22.08 8.74 1.37
C ASP A 16 21.06 8.26 0.32
N ILE A 17 20.49 7.05 0.48
CA ILE A 17 19.51 6.52 -0.47
C ILE A 17 18.22 7.33 -0.44
N THR A 18 17.66 7.63 -1.60
CA THR A 18 16.33 8.26 -1.65
C THR A 18 15.25 7.28 -1.18
N LEU A 19 14.19 7.80 -0.52
CA LEU A 19 13.07 6.99 -0.08
C LEU A 19 12.43 6.20 -1.24
N ARG A 20 12.33 6.81 -2.40
CA ARG A 20 11.82 6.16 -3.62
C ARG A 20 12.65 4.94 -4.03
N GLU A 21 13.96 5.10 -4.04
CA GLU A 21 14.87 4.02 -4.40
C GLU A 21 14.86 2.91 -3.33
N TRP A 22 14.84 3.28 -2.06
CA TRP A 22 14.74 2.34 -0.96
C TRP A 22 13.47 1.47 -1.06
N TRP A 23 12.32 2.08 -1.23
CA TRP A 23 11.06 1.35 -1.40
C TRP A 23 11.03 0.49 -2.67
N ALA A 24 11.66 0.94 -3.75
CA ALA A 24 11.81 0.12 -4.95
C ALA A 24 12.64 -1.14 -4.66
N ARG A 25 13.81 -1.00 -4.00
CA ARG A 25 14.64 -2.15 -3.59
C ARG A 25 13.89 -3.11 -2.65
N MET A 26 13.18 -2.58 -1.66
CA MET A 26 12.34 -3.39 -0.75
C MET A 26 11.28 -4.18 -1.51
N ASN A 27 10.67 -3.54 -2.50
CA ASN A 27 9.62 -4.14 -3.32
C ASN A 27 10.17 -5.25 -4.21
N ASP A 28 11.32 -5.02 -4.87
CA ASP A 28 12.02 -6.02 -5.68
C ASP A 28 12.43 -7.25 -4.84
N ALA A 29 12.87 -7.00 -3.60
CA ALA A 29 13.18 -8.06 -2.62
C ALA A 29 11.94 -8.70 -2.00
N ARG A 30 10.72 -8.20 -2.30
CA ARG A 30 9.44 -8.67 -1.76
C ARG A 30 9.35 -8.56 -0.23
N LEU A 31 9.93 -7.51 0.32
CA LEU A 31 10.00 -7.24 1.76
C LEU A 31 9.03 -6.13 2.20
N SER A 32 8.50 -5.32 1.26
CA SER A 32 7.54 -4.25 1.57
C SER A 32 6.23 -4.80 2.11
N PHE A 33 5.63 -5.75 1.40
CA PHE A 33 4.32 -6.34 1.73
C PHE A 33 4.41 -7.87 1.64
N PRO A 34 5.15 -8.53 2.53
CA PRO A 34 5.53 -9.94 2.38
C PRO A 34 4.33 -10.90 2.35
N ARG A 35 3.18 -10.54 2.93
CA ARG A 35 1.96 -11.35 2.87
C ARG A 35 1.16 -11.21 1.59
N TRP A 36 1.43 -10.18 0.79
CA TRP A 36 0.74 -10.04 -0.50
C TRP A 36 1.08 -11.22 -1.43
N PRO A 37 0.20 -11.49 -2.41
CA PRO A 37 0.47 -12.45 -3.48
C PRO A 37 1.77 -12.14 -4.22
N THR A 38 2.38 -13.19 -4.77
CA THR A 38 3.67 -13.06 -5.48
C THR A 38 3.56 -12.24 -6.76
N GLU A 39 2.39 -12.22 -7.39
CA GLU A 39 2.09 -11.37 -8.55
C GLU A 39 2.08 -9.87 -8.19
N TRP A 40 1.84 -9.52 -6.93
CA TRP A 40 1.79 -8.14 -6.44
C TRP A 40 2.92 -7.82 -5.46
N PHE A 41 4.13 -8.26 -5.80
CA PHE A 41 5.37 -7.94 -5.08
C PHE A 41 5.47 -8.54 -3.66
N GLY A 42 4.55 -9.41 -3.28
CA GLY A 42 4.61 -10.17 -2.04
C GLY A 42 5.33 -11.51 -2.20
N ARG A 43 5.33 -12.30 -1.14
CA ARG A 43 5.89 -13.66 -1.11
C ARG A 43 4.95 -14.69 -0.47
N ASN A 44 3.66 -14.36 -0.32
CA ASN A 44 2.67 -15.18 0.37
C ASN A 44 3.15 -15.58 1.79
N ALA A 45 3.87 -14.70 2.47
CA ALA A 45 4.49 -14.99 3.75
C ALA A 45 3.45 -15.31 4.83
N SER A 46 3.81 -16.21 5.74
CA SER A 46 3.03 -16.44 6.95
C SER A 46 3.04 -15.21 7.87
N GLN A 47 2.08 -15.15 8.81
CA GLN A 47 2.09 -14.12 9.86
C GLN A 47 3.40 -14.11 10.65
N ARG A 48 3.94 -15.29 10.94
CA ARG A 48 5.21 -15.44 11.65
C ARG A 48 6.39 -14.85 10.86
N ASP A 49 6.43 -15.10 9.55
CA ASP A 49 7.50 -14.59 8.68
C ASP A 49 7.39 -13.08 8.51
N GLN A 50 6.18 -12.54 8.35
CA GLN A 50 5.96 -11.10 8.34
C GLN A 50 6.45 -10.45 9.63
N SER A 51 6.11 -11.02 10.80
CA SER A 51 6.55 -10.49 12.09
C SER A 51 8.08 -10.50 12.21
N ALA A 52 8.75 -11.55 11.70
CA ALA A 52 10.20 -11.65 11.69
C ALA A 52 10.84 -10.59 10.77
N ILE A 53 10.25 -10.32 9.60
CA ILE A 53 10.69 -9.27 8.66
C ILE A 53 10.54 -7.89 9.31
N LEU A 54 9.35 -7.56 9.84
CA LEU A 54 9.09 -6.27 10.48
C LEU A 54 10.03 -6.03 11.67
N LYS A 55 10.28 -7.08 12.47
CA LYS A 55 11.24 -6.99 13.57
C LYS A 55 12.66 -6.70 13.07
N ALA A 56 13.09 -7.30 11.96
CA ALA A 56 14.41 -7.06 11.40
C ALA A 56 14.60 -5.60 10.95
N PHE A 57 13.57 -4.99 10.34
CA PHE A 57 13.56 -3.56 9.97
C PHE A 57 13.60 -2.67 11.22
N SER A 58 12.78 -2.96 12.24
CA SER A 58 12.77 -2.22 13.49
C SER A 58 14.10 -2.28 14.23
N ASP A 59 14.72 -3.47 14.32
CA ASP A 59 16.00 -3.65 14.99
C ASP A 59 17.19 -3.05 14.20
N ALA A 60 17.02 -2.80 12.91
CA ALA A 60 17.99 -2.13 12.07
C ALA A 60 17.88 -0.60 12.14
N ASP A 61 16.80 -0.08 12.70
CA ASP A 61 16.47 1.35 12.76
C ASP A 61 16.44 2.01 11.37
N VAL A 62 15.90 1.30 10.38
CA VAL A 62 15.76 1.79 9.00
C VAL A 62 14.29 2.02 8.64
N ILE A 63 14.06 2.85 7.62
CA ILE A 63 12.71 3.17 7.16
C ILE A 63 12.01 1.91 6.65
N GLY A 64 10.80 1.65 7.15
CA GLY A 64 9.95 0.55 6.69
C GLY A 64 9.24 0.82 5.36
N ALA A 65 8.38 -0.10 4.97
CA ALA A 65 7.58 -0.01 3.74
C ALA A 65 6.63 1.21 3.73
N PRO A 66 6.14 1.62 2.55
CA PRO A 66 5.08 2.63 2.44
C PRO A 66 3.90 2.29 3.33
N THR A 67 3.30 3.30 3.96
CA THR A 67 2.12 3.14 4.81
C THR A 67 1.00 4.06 4.33
N GLY A 68 -0.19 3.90 4.90
CA GLY A 68 -1.33 4.74 4.62
C GLY A 68 -2.50 3.98 4.02
N LEU A 69 -3.60 4.69 3.77
CA LEU A 69 -4.87 4.09 3.37
C LEU A 69 -4.78 3.38 1.99
N GLY A 70 -3.93 3.85 1.11
CA GLY A 70 -3.71 3.21 -0.19
C GLY A 70 -3.27 1.75 -0.05
N VAL A 71 -2.23 1.50 0.74
CA VAL A 71 -1.68 0.14 0.93
C VAL A 71 -2.47 -0.69 1.94
N LEU A 72 -3.12 -0.06 2.94
CA LEU A 72 -3.86 -0.76 3.97
C LEU A 72 -5.29 -1.14 3.55
N MET A 73 -5.93 -0.34 2.72
CA MET A 73 -7.32 -0.53 2.29
C MET A 73 -7.45 -0.59 0.76
N GLY A 74 -6.89 0.37 0.04
CA GLY A 74 -7.01 0.46 -1.42
C GLY A 74 -6.40 -0.73 -2.15
N ALA A 75 -5.19 -1.16 -1.76
CA ALA A 75 -4.53 -2.30 -2.38
C ALA A 75 -5.29 -3.62 -2.17
N PRO A 76 -5.73 -4.01 -0.95
CA PRO A 76 -6.55 -5.20 -0.76
C PRO A 76 -7.85 -5.18 -1.57
N VAL A 77 -8.54 -4.04 -1.65
CA VAL A 77 -9.76 -3.88 -2.47
C VAL A 77 -9.43 -4.04 -3.96
N THR A 78 -8.36 -3.40 -4.42
CA THR A 78 -7.90 -3.51 -5.82
C THR A 78 -7.53 -4.95 -6.18
N MET A 79 -6.81 -5.65 -5.30
CA MET A 79 -6.45 -7.07 -5.52
C MET A 79 -7.68 -7.98 -5.59
N THR A 80 -8.74 -7.66 -4.82
CA THR A 80 -9.93 -8.52 -4.72
C THR A 80 -10.96 -8.24 -5.81
N TYR A 81 -11.19 -6.97 -6.12
CA TYR A 81 -12.31 -6.53 -6.95
C TYR A 81 -11.89 -5.75 -8.20
N GLY A 82 -10.64 -5.34 -8.29
CA GLY A 82 -10.14 -4.59 -9.45
C GLY A 82 -10.07 -5.46 -10.70
N THR A 83 -10.31 -4.86 -11.86
CA THR A 83 -10.03 -5.51 -13.15
C THR A 83 -8.52 -5.73 -13.32
N PRO A 84 -8.08 -6.66 -14.19
CA PRO A 84 -6.65 -6.84 -14.46
C PRO A 84 -5.94 -5.53 -14.85
N GLN A 85 -6.59 -4.66 -15.62
CA GLN A 85 -6.05 -3.36 -16.02
C GLN A 85 -5.89 -2.41 -14.83
N GLN A 86 -6.85 -2.37 -13.91
CA GLN A 86 -6.78 -1.58 -12.68
C GLN A 86 -5.67 -2.09 -11.76
N GLN A 87 -5.58 -3.39 -11.59
CA GLN A 87 -4.52 -4.01 -10.79
C GLN A 87 -3.13 -3.69 -11.36
N GLN A 88 -2.93 -3.86 -12.67
CA GLN A 88 -1.67 -3.54 -13.34
C GLN A 88 -1.30 -2.05 -13.24
N ARG A 89 -2.31 -1.17 -13.28
CA ARG A 89 -2.10 0.28 -13.19
C ARG A 89 -1.74 0.74 -11.77
N TRP A 90 -2.42 0.22 -10.76
CA TRP A 90 -2.35 0.80 -9.41
C TRP A 90 -1.44 0.05 -8.44
N MET A 91 -1.38 -1.29 -8.54
CA MET A 91 -0.61 -2.05 -7.55
C MET A 91 0.88 -1.71 -7.52
N PRO A 92 1.58 -1.55 -8.67
CA PRO A 92 2.99 -1.15 -8.64
C PRO A 92 3.21 0.23 -8.01
N ALA A 93 2.35 1.21 -8.34
CA ALA A 93 2.47 2.56 -7.84
C ALA A 93 2.22 2.66 -6.31
N LEU A 94 1.25 1.90 -5.80
CA LEU A 94 0.98 1.80 -4.37
C LEU A 94 2.12 1.08 -3.62
N ALA A 95 2.62 -0.03 -4.18
CA ALA A 95 3.65 -0.84 -3.53
C ALA A 95 4.99 -0.12 -3.40
N THR A 96 5.29 0.80 -4.30
CA THR A 96 6.52 1.61 -4.32
C THR A 96 6.34 3.00 -3.72
N GLY A 97 5.13 3.35 -3.24
CA GLY A 97 4.84 4.67 -2.68
C GLY A 97 4.88 5.82 -3.69
N ILE A 98 4.88 5.52 -5.01
CA ILE A 98 4.81 6.55 -6.07
C ILE A 98 3.47 7.25 -6.04
N GLU A 99 2.40 6.53 -5.74
CA GLU A 99 1.06 7.06 -5.54
C GLU A 99 0.60 6.84 -4.10
N GLY A 100 0.07 7.89 -3.49
CA GLY A 100 -0.62 7.83 -2.21
C GLY A 100 -2.13 7.99 -2.44
N TRP A 101 -2.93 7.16 -1.78
CA TRP A 101 -4.38 7.24 -1.85
C TRP A 101 -4.96 7.72 -0.53
N CYS A 102 -6.04 8.49 -0.61
CA CYS A 102 -6.86 8.87 0.54
C CYS A 102 -8.24 8.22 0.47
N GLN A 103 -8.93 8.24 1.59
CA GLN A 103 -10.31 7.80 1.71
C GLN A 103 -11.22 9.03 1.85
N LEU A 104 -12.24 9.13 1.02
CA LEU A 104 -13.22 10.21 1.00
C LEU A 104 -14.62 9.66 1.29
N PHE A 105 -14.83 9.06 2.47
CA PHE A 105 -16.10 8.42 2.86
C PHE A 105 -16.93 9.30 3.77
N SER A 106 -16.28 9.97 4.72
CA SER A 106 -16.99 10.74 5.73
C SER A 106 -17.36 12.13 5.23
N GLU A 107 -18.52 12.62 5.62
CA GLU A 107 -19.01 13.97 5.43
C GLU A 107 -19.19 14.64 6.80
N PRO A 108 -19.34 15.97 6.90
CA PRO A 108 -19.58 16.64 8.18
C PRO A 108 -20.78 16.10 8.95
N GLY A 109 -21.82 15.60 8.27
CA GLY A 109 -23.01 14.99 8.84
C GLY A 109 -23.03 13.46 8.86
N ALA A 110 -22.04 12.79 8.29
CA ALA A 110 -22.03 11.34 8.11
C ALA A 110 -20.63 10.76 8.36
N GLY A 111 -20.41 10.17 9.52
CA GLY A 111 -19.19 9.49 9.91
C GLY A 111 -19.43 7.99 10.09
N SER A 112 -19.59 7.52 11.33
CA SER A 112 -19.89 6.11 11.63
C SER A 112 -21.20 5.65 10.99
N ASP A 113 -22.18 6.53 10.87
CA ASP A 113 -23.39 6.33 10.08
C ASP A 113 -23.14 6.79 8.63
N LEU A 114 -22.38 5.99 7.87
CA LEU A 114 -22.10 6.29 6.47
C LEU A 114 -23.35 6.26 5.58
N ALA A 115 -24.40 5.55 6.00
CA ALA A 115 -25.67 5.50 5.27
C ALA A 115 -26.38 6.85 5.21
N SER A 116 -26.05 7.79 6.11
CA SER A 116 -26.58 9.17 6.10
C SER A 116 -25.79 10.12 5.19
N ALA A 117 -24.79 9.64 4.44
CA ALA A 117 -24.06 10.45 3.46
C ALA A 117 -24.98 11.04 2.41
N SER A 118 -24.81 12.34 2.14
CA SER A 118 -25.68 13.14 1.28
C SER A 118 -25.02 13.57 -0.04
N CYS A 119 -23.71 13.36 -0.18
CA CYS A 119 -23.00 13.64 -1.43
C CYS A 119 -23.63 12.87 -2.60
N ARG A 120 -23.86 13.58 -3.68
CA ARG A 120 -24.47 13.03 -4.89
C ARG A 120 -23.46 13.00 -6.02
N ALA A 121 -23.51 11.91 -6.80
CA ALA A 121 -22.82 11.80 -8.08
C ALA A 121 -23.90 11.64 -9.16
N GLU A 122 -24.04 12.61 -10.04
CA GLU A 122 -25.00 12.59 -11.16
C GLU A 122 -24.24 12.50 -12.48
N ARG A 123 -24.68 11.62 -13.37
CA ARG A 123 -24.02 11.46 -14.66
C ARG A 123 -24.49 12.55 -15.63
N ASP A 124 -23.52 13.23 -16.27
CA ASP A 124 -23.75 14.20 -17.34
C ASP A 124 -22.89 13.82 -18.56
N GLY A 125 -23.47 13.14 -19.52
CA GLY A 125 -22.77 12.59 -20.68
C GLY A 125 -21.72 11.56 -20.26
N ASP A 126 -20.43 11.83 -20.52
CA ASP A 126 -19.30 10.98 -20.17
C ASP A 126 -18.62 11.39 -18.85
N GLU A 127 -19.14 12.40 -18.18
CA GLU A 127 -18.62 12.93 -16.91
C GLU A 127 -19.54 12.64 -15.73
N TRP A 128 -19.02 12.84 -14.51
CA TRP A 128 -19.78 12.79 -13.27
C TRP A 128 -19.72 14.16 -12.59
N VAL A 129 -20.89 14.70 -12.27
CA VAL A 129 -21.03 15.92 -11.47
C VAL A 129 -21.20 15.53 -10.02
N LEU A 130 -20.24 15.94 -9.17
CA LEU A 130 -20.27 15.67 -7.73
C LEU A 130 -20.80 16.90 -6.99
N ASN A 131 -21.85 16.70 -6.19
CA ASN A 131 -22.44 17.72 -5.32
C ASN A 131 -22.42 17.22 -3.89
N GLY A 132 -21.59 17.83 -3.04
CA GLY A 132 -21.41 17.45 -1.65
C GLY A 132 -20.16 18.04 -1.05
N GLN A 133 -19.80 17.56 0.14
CA GLN A 133 -18.70 18.08 0.91
C GLN A 133 -17.85 16.92 1.43
#